data_f84b90f93020b29589b38438604a63f9
#
_entry.id   f84b90f93020b29589b38438604a63f9
#
_cell.length_a   1.000
_cell.length_b   1.000
_cell.length_c   1.000
_cell.angle_alpha   90.00
_cell.angle_beta   90.00
_cell.angle_gamma   90.00
#
_symmetry.space_group_name_H-M   'P 1'
#
loop_
_entity.id
_entity.type
_entity.pdbx_description
1 polymer ?
#
loop_
_entity_poly.entity_id
_entity_poly.type
_entity_poly.pdbx_seq_one_letter_code
_entity_poly.pdbx_strand_id
1 'polypeptide(L)'
;MDLFGLFSSDILGVRLASANNDPFQGPVEVFHNGSWRKVCGDSDWDLRDANVVCRELGFAGALVADKTTSSARGNEKIWMTCTGNEKSWTECRYSRWARYGLWFIGCNYDAGVFCITGM
;
A
#
# COMPACT_ATOMS: atom_id res chain seq x y z
N MET A 1 8.86 8.88 -16.81
CA MET A 1 7.67 8.54 -16.01
C MET A 1 6.53 8.23 -16.93
N ASP A 2 5.84 7.13 -16.73
CA ASP A 2 4.69 6.82 -17.56
C ASP A 2 3.55 7.78 -17.31
N LEU A 3 2.61 7.80 -18.25
CA LEU A 3 1.48 8.71 -18.20
C LEU A 3 0.60 8.47 -16.98
N PHE A 4 0.49 7.23 -16.53
CA PHE A 4 -0.44 6.81 -15.48
C PHE A 4 0.25 6.36 -14.20
N GLY A 5 1.58 6.31 -14.16
CA GLY A 5 2.31 5.77 -13.06
C GLY A 5 3.26 6.73 -12.39
N LEU A 6 3.85 6.23 -11.34
CA LEU A 6 4.94 6.89 -10.63
C LEU A 6 6.16 5.98 -10.72
N PHE A 7 7.34 6.57 -10.75
CA PHE A 7 8.54 5.79 -10.52
C PHE A 7 8.54 5.33 -9.06
N SER A 8 9.03 4.12 -8.82
CA SER A 8 9.13 3.64 -7.43
C SER A 8 10.04 4.55 -6.60
N SER A 9 11.00 5.23 -7.23
CA SER A 9 11.86 6.18 -6.54
C SER A 9 11.10 7.41 -6.03
N ASP A 10 9.88 7.64 -6.49
CA ASP A 10 9.04 8.72 -5.96
C ASP A 10 8.45 8.36 -4.60
N ILE A 11 8.49 7.10 -4.23
CA ILE A 11 8.03 6.61 -2.93
C ILE A 11 9.25 6.44 -2.04
N LEU A 12 9.29 7.15 -0.92
CA LEU A 12 10.46 7.22 -0.08
C LEU A 12 10.35 6.36 1.19
N GLY A 13 9.24 5.71 1.40
CA GLY A 13 9.09 4.83 2.56
C GLY A 13 7.72 4.20 2.63
N VAL A 14 7.60 3.17 3.46
CA VAL A 14 6.36 2.44 3.72
C VAL A 14 6.25 2.27 5.23
N ARG A 15 5.04 2.44 5.76
CA ARG A 15 4.79 2.23 7.19
C ARG A 15 3.37 1.74 7.42
N LEU A 16 3.10 1.30 8.63
CA LEU A 16 1.73 1.02 9.08
C LEU A 16 1.29 2.14 10.01
N ALA A 17 0.07 2.61 9.82
CA ALA A 17 -0.51 3.69 10.61
C ALA A 17 -1.59 3.15 11.53
N SER A 18 -1.22 2.24 12.42
CA SER A 18 -2.14 1.63 13.34
C SER A 18 -2.55 2.59 14.44
N ALA A 19 -3.83 2.61 14.76
CA ALA A 19 -4.37 3.46 15.84
C ALA A 19 -3.80 3.08 17.21
N ASN A 20 -3.42 1.81 17.39
CA ASN A 20 -2.90 1.30 18.67
C ASN A 20 -1.38 1.16 18.67
N ASN A 21 -0.72 1.71 17.66
CA ASN A 21 0.73 1.57 17.49
C ASN A 21 1.18 0.11 17.39
N ASP A 22 0.31 -0.78 16.92
CA ASP A 22 0.69 -2.16 16.68
C ASP A 22 1.67 -2.24 15.54
N PRO A 23 2.86 -2.85 15.73
CA PRO A 23 3.85 -2.89 14.65
C PRO A 23 3.50 -3.87 13.55
N PHE A 24 2.53 -4.76 13.75
CA PHE A 24 2.26 -5.87 12.83
C PHE A 24 0.93 -5.74 12.10
N GLN A 25 0.16 -4.70 12.34
CA GLN A 25 -1.12 -4.53 11.64
C GLN A 25 -1.45 -3.06 11.46
N GLY A 26 -2.29 -2.79 10.49
CA GLY A 26 -2.83 -1.46 10.29
C GLY A 26 -2.86 -1.05 8.84
N PRO A 27 -3.39 0.13 8.58
CA PRO A 27 -3.38 0.70 7.23
C PRO A 27 -1.96 0.94 6.74
N VAL A 28 -1.73 0.67 5.47
CA VAL A 28 -0.44 0.90 4.83
C VAL A 28 -0.38 2.32 4.33
N GLU A 29 0.72 3.00 4.61
CA GLU A 29 0.99 4.32 4.08
C GLU A 29 2.34 4.34 3.40
N VAL A 30 2.43 5.13 2.32
CA VAL A 30 3.68 5.36 1.61
C VAL A 30 4.00 6.84 1.65
N PHE A 31 5.30 7.17 1.73
CA PHE A 31 5.75 8.55 1.75
C PHE A 31 5.97 9.02 0.32
N HIS A 32 5.19 10.00 -0.08
CA HIS A 32 5.23 10.54 -1.44
C HIS A 32 4.97 12.02 -1.41
N ASN A 33 5.82 12.76 -2.09
CA ASN A 33 5.65 14.20 -2.28
C ASN A 33 5.44 14.94 -0.96
N GLY A 34 6.27 14.65 0.02
CA GLY A 34 6.31 15.35 1.29
C GLY A 34 5.31 14.92 2.33
N SER A 35 4.49 13.90 2.05
CA SER A 35 3.45 13.46 2.98
C SER A 35 3.31 11.95 2.98
N TRP A 36 2.83 11.42 4.10
CA TRP A 36 2.39 10.03 4.16
C TRP A 36 1.00 9.93 3.52
N ARG A 37 0.86 9.00 2.58
CA ARG A 37 -0.37 8.84 1.81
C ARG A 37 -0.88 7.43 1.97
N LYS A 38 -2.20 7.28 2.04
CA LYS A 38 -2.80 5.97 2.15
C LYS A 38 -2.67 5.20 0.84
N VAL A 39 -2.61 3.88 0.95
CA VAL A 39 -2.63 3.00 -0.21
C VAL A 39 -4.06 2.57 -0.46
N CYS A 40 -4.45 2.54 -1.72
CA CYS A 40 -5.81 2.14 -2.08
C CYS A 40 -6.03 0.66 -1.84
N GLY A 41 -7.13 0.34 -1.18
CA GLY A 41 -7.49 -1.03 -0.84
C GLY A 41 -8.59 -1.61 -1.70
N ASP A 42 -8.69 -1.21 -2.97
CA ASP A 42 -9.70 -1.77 -3.85
C ASP A 42 -9.29 -3.17 -4.34
N SER A 43 -9.91 -3.64 -5.42
CA SER A 43 -9.72 -5.02 -5.89
C SER A 43 -8.29 -5.38 -6.25
N ASP A 44 -7.42 -4.39 -6.45
CA ASP A 44 -6.03 -4.65 -6.80
C ASP A 44 -5.15 -4.96 -5.60
N TRP A 45 -5.64 -4.69 -4.39
CA TRP A 45 -4.88 -4.95 -3.17
C TRP A 45 -5.15 -6.37 -2.70
N ASP A 46 -4.11 -7.20 -2.64
CA ASP A 46 -4.24 -8.59 -2.23
C ASP A 46 -3.00 -9.06 -1.44
N LEU A 47 -2.94 -10.35 -1.15
CA LEU A 47 -1.85 -10.92 -0.36
C LEU A 47 -0.48 -10.74 -1.00
N ARG A 48 -0.41 -10.64 -2.32
CA ARG A 48 0.88 -10.42 -2.97
C ARG A 48 1.47 -9.08 -2.53
N ASP A 49 0.63 -8.05 -2.48
CA ASP A 49 1.05 -6.72 -2.03
C ASP A 49 1.34 -6.73 -0.53
N ALA A 50 0.45 -7.32 0.24
CA ALA A 50 0.58 -7.37 1.69
C ALA A 50 1.84 -8.10 2.10
N ASN A 51 2.20 -9.19 1.42
CA ASN A 51 3.42 -9.93 1.70
C ASN A 51 4.67 -9.07 1.54
N VAL A 52 4.73 -8.28 0.47
CA VAL A 52 5.88 -7.43 0.23
C VAL A 52 6.01 -6.39 1.34
N VAL A 53 4.89 -5.77 1.72
CA VAL A 53 4.88 -4.77 2.80
C VAL A 53 5.34 -5.38 4.11
N CYS A 54 4.79 -6.54 4.48
CA CYS A 54 5.12 -7.17 5.75
C CYS A 54 6.58 -7.61 5.80
N ARG A 55 7.11 -8.17 4.71
CA ARG A 55 8.52 -8.55 4.66
C ARG A 55 9.43 -7.32 4.77
N GLU A 56 9.04 -6.22 4.13
CA GLU A 56 9.81 -4.98 4.24
C GLU A 56 9.89 -4.48 5.68
N LEU A 57 8.83 -4.70 6.45
CA LEU A 57 8.77 -4.29 7.84
C LEU A 57 9.43 -5.29 8.81
N GLY A 58 10.01 -6.37 8.27
CA GLY A 58 10.76 -7.33 9.08
C GLY A 58 9.99 -8.57 9.49
N PHE A 59 8.80 -8.78 8.94
CA PHE A 59 7.99 -9.96 9.21
C PHE A 59 8.18 -11.00 8.13
N ALA A 60 7.77 -12.24 8.40
CA ALA A 60 7.90 -13.32 7.41
C ALA A 60 6.98 -13.13 6.21
N GLY A 61 5.86 -12.48 6.42
CA GLY A 61 4.87 -12.22 5.39
C GLY A 61 3.58 -11.73 6.01
N ALA A 62 2.50 -11.78 5.26
CA ALA A 62 1.19 -11.31 5.70
C ALA A 62 0.23 -12.47 5.90
N LEU A 63 -0.60 -12.37 6.93
CA LEU A 63 -1.74 -13.26 7.13
C LEU A 63 -2.93 -12.79 6.30
N VAL A 64 -3.13 -11.48 6.23
CA VAL A 64 -4.33 -10.91 5.60
C VAL A 64 -3.95 -9.63 4.87
N ALA A 65 -4.49 -9.48 3.68
CA ALA A 65 -4.55 -8.21 2.98
C ALA A 65 -5.88 -7.56 3.35
N ASP A 66 -5.83 -6.61 4.28
CA ASP A 66 -7.02 -6.02 4.85
C ASP A 66 -7.48 -4.82 4.03
N LYS A 67 -8.77 -4.55 4.11
CA LYS A 67 -9.38 -3.41 3.42
C LYS A 67 -10.40 -2.79 4.37
N THR A 68 -10.27 -1.51 4.62
CA THR A 68 -11.21 -0.80 5.47
C THR A 68 -11.82 0.36 4.70
N THR A 69 -13.08 0.67 4.99
CA THR A 69 -13.73 1.81 4.35
C THR A 69 -13.00 3.07 4.73
N SER A 70 -12.64 3.84 3.73
CA SER A 70 -11.92 5.08 3.96
C SER A 70 -12.88 6.17 4.39
N SER A 71 -12.54 6.86 5.48
CA SER A 71 -13.27 8.06 5.90
C SER A 71 -12.63 9.32 5.37
N ALA A 72 -11.41 9.24 4.88
CA ALA A 72 -10.67 10.40 4.40
C ALA A 72 -11.07 10.71 2.97
N ARG A 73 -11.42 11.94 2.71
CA ARG A 73 -11.73 12.42 1.36
C ARG A 73 -10.76 13.52 1.00
N GLY A 74 -10.49 13.64 -0.29
CA GLY A 74 -9.71 14.76 -0.80
C GLY A 74 -8.21 14.58 -0.76
N ASN A 75 -7.73 13.52 -0.14
CA ASN A 75 -6.30 13.23 -0.13
C ASN A 75 -5.96 12.24 -1.23
N GLU A 76 -4.83 12.49 -1.85
CA GLU A 76 -4.33 11.58 -2.87
C GLU A 76 -4.05 10.22 -2.25
N LYS A 77 -4.54 9.18 -2.90
CA LYS A 77 -4.19 7.82 -2.56
C LYS A 77 -3.27 7.27 -3.62
N ILE A 78 -2.47 6.31 -3.21
CA ILE A 78 -1.51 5.66 -4.10
C ILE A 78 -1.96 4.22 -4.31
N TRP A 79 -2.01 3.79 -5.56
CA TRP A 79 -2.22 2.39 -5.91
C TRP A 79 -0.86 1.72 -5.95
N MET A 80 -0.75 0.60 -5.23
CA MET A 80 0.48 -0.19 -5.15
C MET A 80 0.18 -1.57 -5.70
N THR A 81 1.01 -2.05 -6.62
CA THR A 81 0.83 -3.37 -7.23
C THR A 81 2.14 -4.13 -7.20
N CYS A 82 2.12 -5.28 -6.55
CA CYS A 82 3.27 -6.16 -6.43
C CYS A 82 2.94 -7.54 -6.99
N THR A 83 3.95 -8.26 -7.43
CA THR A 83 3.78 -9.66 -7.86
C THR A 83 3.81 -10.62 -6.68
N GLY A 84 4.35 -10.18 -5.55
CA GLY A 84 4.53 -10.99 -4.35
C GLY A 84 5.94 -11.49 -4.16
N ASN A 85 6.78 -11.40 -5.18
CA ASN A 85 8.16 -11.90 -5.15
C ASN A 85 9.20 -10.80 -5.00
N GLU A 86 8.76 -9.57 -4.93
CA GLU A 86 9.69 -8.44 -4.79
C GLU A 86 10.43 -8.54 -3.46
N LYS A 87 11.69 -8.15 -3.46
CA LYS A 87 12.50 -8.14 -2.24
C LYS A 87 12.28 -6.88 -1.45
N SER A 88 11.74 -5.85 -2.08
CA SER A 88 11.52 -4.55 -1.46
C SER A 88 10.32 -3.89 -2.09
N TRP A 89 9.68 -3.01 -1.32
CA TRP A 89 8.61 -2.16 -1.83
C TRP A 89 9.08 -1.32 -3.03
N THR A 90 10.39 -1.09 -3.15
CA THR A 90 10.94 -0.30 -4.26
C THR A 90 10.79 -1.00 -5.60
N GLU A 91 10.51 -2.31 -5.60
CA GLU A 91 10.34 -3.07 -6.84
C GLU A 91 8.89 -3.20 -7.27
N CYS A 92 7.96 -2.76 -6.44
CA CYS A 92 6.54 -2.77 -6.79
C CYS A 92 6.21 -1.59 -7.71
N ARG A 93 5.05 -1.64 -8.31
CA ARG A 93 4.56 -0.58 -9.18
C ARG A 93 3.64 0.34 -8.40
N TYR A 94 3.69 1.62 -8.73
CA TYR A 94 2.89 2.63 -8.03
C TYR A 94 2.17 3.50 -9.04
N SER A 95 0.98 3.96 -8.67
CA SER A 95 0.18 4.79 -9.55
C SER A 95 -0.71 5.70 -8.71
N ARG A 96 -1.00 6.87 -9.23
CA ARG A 96 -2.01 7.77 -8.66
C ARG A 96 -3.40 7.50 -9.23
N TRP A 97 -3.48 6.61 -10.19
CA TRP A 97 -4.72 6.24 -10.89
C TRP A 97 -5.01 4.77 -10.64
N ALA A 98 -6.26 4.39 -10.79
CA ALA A 98 -6.61 2.98 -10.85
C ALA A 98 -5.82 2.28 -11.95
N ARG A 99 -5.71 0.94 -11.85
CA ARG A 99 -4.91 0.12 -12.77
C ARG A 99 -5.19 0.41 -14.24
N TYR A 100 -6.44 0.75 -14.56
CA TYR A 100 -6.87 0.97 -15.94
C TYR A 100 -6.68 2.41 -16.38
N GLY A 101 -6.04 3.25 -15.60
CA GLY A 101 -5.83 4.64 -15.95
C GLY A 101 -7.06 5.51 -15.79
N LEU A 102 -8.06 5.04 -15.07
CA LEU A 102 -9.32 5.77 -14.89
C LEU A 102 -9.23 6.62 -13.63
N TRP A 103 -8.64 7.78 -13.76
CA TRP A 103 -8.37 8.67 -12.64
C TRP A 103 -9.63 9.16 -11.93
N PHE A 104 -10.77 9.17 -12.64
CA PHE A 104 -12.03 9.61 -12.06
C PHE A 104 -12.69 8.56 -11.18
N ILE A 105 -12.19 7.33 -11.19
CA ILE A 105 -12.67 6.28 -10.30
C ILE A 105 -11.96 6.46 -8.97
N GLY A 106 -12.70 6.91 -7.95
CA GLY A 106 -12.14 7.08 -6.63
C GLY A 106 -11.87 5.75 -5.96
N CYS A 107 -11.13 5.81 -4.89
CA CYS A 107 -10.85 4.65 -4.05
C CYS A 107 -11.59 4.80 -2.73
N ASN A 108 -12.48 3.86 -2.45
CA ASN A 108 -13.33 3.92 -1.26
C ASN A 108 -12.77 3.14 -0.08
N TYR A 109 -11.64 2.47 -0.27
CA TYR A 109 -11.05 1.61 0.76
C TYR A 109 -9.60 1.95 0.99
N ASP A 110 -9.15 1.78 2.23
CA ASP A 110 -7.74 1.87 2.59
C ASP A 110 -7.18 0.47 2.66
N ALA A 111 -6.02 0.27 2.06
CA ALA A 111 -5.29 -0.99 2.13
C ALA A 111 -4.66 -1.14 3.50
N GLY A 112 -4.73 -2.34 4.04
CA GLY A 112 -4.10 -2.66 5.30
C GLY A 112 -3.49 -4.04 5.27
N VAL A 113 -2.80 -4.39 6.34
CA VAL A 113 -2.16 -5.68 6.48
C VAL A 113 -2.31 -6.19 7.90
N PHE A 114 -2.24 -7.51 8.00
CA PHE A 114 -2.00 -8.23 9.24
C PHE A 114 -0.78 -9.09 8.98
N CYS A 115 0.34 -8.73 9.57
CA CYS A 115 1.60 -9.44 9.32
C CYS A 115 1.72 -10.65 10.24
N ILE A 116 2.50 -11.63 9.78
CA ILE A 116 2.76 -12.84 10.57
C ILE A 116 3.68 -12.47 11.72
N THR A 117 3.21 -12.71 12.94
CA THR A 117 3.98 -12.49 14.17
C THR A 117 4.33 -13.84 14.77
N GLY A 118 5.42 -13.89 15.47
CA GLY A 118 5.88 -15.12 16.08
C GLY A 118 6.63 -15.97 15.09
N MET A 119 6.83 -17.20 15.45
CA MET A 119 7.71 -18.07 14.69
C MET A 119 7.00 -19.19 14.06
#